data_25e804b65621512816b500fdfe10fddf
#
_entry.id   25e804b65621512816b500fdfe10fddf
#
_cell.length_a   1.000
_cell.length_b   1.000
_cell.length_c   1.000
_cell.angle_alpha   90.00
_cell.angle_beta   90.00
_cell.angle_gamma   90.00
#
_symmetry.space_group_name_H-M   'P 1'
#
loop_
_entity.id
_entity.type
_entity.pdbx_description
1 polymer ?
#
loop_
_entity_poly.entity_id
_entity_poly.type
_entity_poly.pdbx_seq_one_letter_code
_entity_poly.pdbx_strand_id
1 'polypeptide(L)'
;PDARRRGRLAGMAEQTRRAVSLTRTGSETYQVSNVRGGRISIGSGGDADFTPVELLLAAIAGCTAIDVDILTSRRAEPDSFDVDVSGDKVRDADGNHLTGIEVEFRVTFPEGEGGDKARALLPQAITTSHDRLCTVSRTVTLGADVTMRAVD
;
A
#
# COMPACT_ATOMS: atom_id res chain seq x y z
N PRO A 1 44.05 -26.87 11.07
CA PRO A 1 44.05 -25.45 11.27
C PRO A 1 43.34 -24.75 10.14
N ASP A 2 42.14 -24.40 10.28
CA ASP A 2 41.50 -23.13 9.98
C ASP A 2 39.94 -23.27 10.07
N ALA A 3 39.45 -23.33 11.28
CA ALA A 3 38.02 -23.39 11.59
C ALA A 3 37.47 -22.00 11.95
N ARG A 4 37.95 -20.92 11.34
CA ARG A 4 37.53 -19.55 11.69
C ARG A 4 37.17 -18.67 10.50
N ARG A 5 36.31 -19.12 9.63
CA ARG A 5 35.61 -18.24 8.67
C ARG A 5 34.20 -18.74 8.35
N ARG A 6 33.43 -19.10 9.35
CA ARG A 6 31.96 -19.07 9.25
C ARG A 6 31.45 -17.82 9.97
N GLY A 7 31.97 -16.67 9.54
CA GLY A 7 31.44 -15.36 9.92
C GLY A 7 30.06 -15.19 9.32
N ARG A 8 29.10 -15.05 10.18
CA ARG A 8 27.76 -14.47 10.06
C ARG A 8 27.53 -13.75 8.73
N LEU A 9 26.85 -14.39 7.82
CA LEU A 9 25.91 -13.70 6.92
C LEU A 9 24.68 -13.42 7.76
N ALA A 10 24.78 -12.44 8.66
CA ALA A 10 23.61 -11.80 9.23
C ALA A 10 22.85 -11.23 8.04
N GLY A 11 21.60 -11.69 7.86
CA GLY A 11 20.80 -11.41 6.68
C GLY A 11 20.84 -9.93 6.31
N MET A 12 21.52 -9.61 5.23
CA MET A 12 21.41 -8.32 4.58
C MET A 12 19.96 -8.24 4.09
N ALA A 13 19.21 -7.24 4.61
CA ALA A 13 17.87 -6.97 4.15
C ALA A 13 17.90 -6.80 2.63
N GLU A 14 17.04 -7.53 1.91
CA GLU A 14 16.88 -7.36 0.48
C GLU A 14 16.39 -5.94 0.19
N GLN A 15 17.12 -5.18 -0.61
CA GLN A 15 16.78 -3.81 -0.96
C GLN A 15 16.47 -3.70 -2.44
N THR A 16 15.25 -3.28 -2.77
CA THR A 16 14.84 -2.98 -4.15
C THR A 16 14.30 -1.56 -4.23
N ARG A 17 14.90 -0.74 -5.10
CA ARG A 17 14.49 0.65 -5.27
C ARG A 17 13.16 0.75 -6.02
N ARG A 18 12.29 1.62 -5.54
CA ARG A 18 11.06 2.05 -6.23
C ARG A 18 11.15 3.54 -6.51
N ALA A 19 10.65 3.97 -7.67
CA ALA A 19 10.67 5.38 -8.06
C ALA A 19 9.48 5.73 -8.95
N VAL A 20 9.04 6.96 -8.80
CA VAL A 20 8.10 7.63 -9.70
C VAL A 20 8.63 9.04 -9.98
N SER A 21 8.20 9.63 -11.08
CA SER A 21 8.52 11.01 -11.44
C SER A 21 7.24 11.81 -11.61
N LEU A 22 7.28 13.09 -11.22
CA LEU A 22 6.17 14.02 -11.39
C LEU A 22 6.59 15.17 -12.31
N THR A 23 5.70 15.54 -13.23
CA THR A 23 5.86 16.72 -14.08
C THR A 23 4.63 17.60 -13.93
N ARG A 24 4.85 18.90 -13.72
CA ARG A 24 3.76 19.88 -13.63
C ARG A 24 3.10 20.03 -15.00
N THR A 25 1.78 19.89 -15.06
CA THR A 25 0.98 20.03 -16.28
C THR A 25 0.12 21.30 -16.30
N GLY A 26 -0.09 21.92 -15.14
CA GLY A 26 -0.85 23.15 -15.00
C GLY A 26 -0.76 23.67 -13.56
N SER A 27 -1.59 24.65 -13.21
CA SER A 27 -1.67 25.14 -11.83
C SER A 27 -2.18 24.04 -10.92
N GLU A 28 -1.39 23.68 -9.91
CA GLU A 28 -1.70 22.63 -8.92
C GLU A 28 -2.04 21.25 -9.52
N THR A 29 -1.63 21.01 -10.78
CA THR A 29 -1.85 19.73 -11.48
C THR A 29 -0.54 19.13 -11.95
N TYR A 30 -0.45 17.80 -11.86
CA TYR A 30 0.76 17.06 -12.17
C TYR A 30 0.43 15.73 -12.84
N GLN A 31 1.33 15.25 -13.67
CA GLN A 31 1.32 13.88 -14.16
C GLN A 31 2.41 13.08 -13.47
N VAL A 32 2.02 11.96 -12.88
CA VAL A 32 2.94 10.98 -12.29
C VAL A 32 3.20 9.87 -13.29
N SER A 33 4.44 9.46 -13.42
CA SER A 33 4.83 8.35 -14.27
C SER A 33 5.70 7.35 -13.51
N ASN A 34 5.59 6.08 -13.88
CA ASN A 34 6.46 5.01 -13.39
C ASN A 34 7.38 4.51 -14.50
N VAL A 35 8.38 3.69 -14.14
CA VAL A 35 9.38 3.16 -15.09
C VAL A 35 8.81 2.24 -16.18
N ARG A 36 7.58 1.73 -16.01
CA ARG A 36 6.91 0.86 -16.98
C ARG A 36 6.01 1.62 -17.98
N GLY A 37 5.98 2.95 -17.88
CA GLY A 37 5.16 3.81 -18.74
C GLY A 37 3.74 4.07 -18.23
N GLY A 38 3.41 3.60 -17.03
CA GLY A 38 2.13 3.92 -16.37
C GLY A 38 2.08 5.40 -16.01
N ARG A 39 0.90 6.01 -16.14
CA ARG A 39 0.66 7.44 -15.87
C ARG A 39 -0.64 7.64 -15.14
N ILE A 40 -0.63 8.56 -14.17
CA ILE A 40 -1.81 9.06 -13.49
C ILE A 40 -1.73 10.58 -13.36
N SER A 41 -2.89 11.25 -13.42
CA SER A 41 -2.99 12.69 -13.16
C SER A 41 -3.37 12.91 -11.70
N ILE A 42 -2.77 13.93 -11.08
CA ILE A 42 -3.10 14.35 -9.72
C ILE A 42 -3.39 15.85 -9.69
N GLY A 43 -4.30 16.22 -8.81
CA GLY A 43 -4.73 17.60 -8.61
C GLY A 43 -4.87 17.95 -7.14
N SER A 44 -5.49 19.08 -6.86
CA SER A 44 -5.68 19.61 -5.50
C SER A 44 -7.11 19.46 -4.96
N GLY A 45 -7.99 18.78 -5.71
CA GLY A 45 -9.39 18.55 -5.31
C GLY A 45 -10.42 19.46 -5.99
N GLY A 46 -9.99 20.30 -6.94
CA GLY A 46 -10.88 21.17 -7.72
C GLY A 46 -11.51 20.51 -8.95
N ASP A 47 -11.11 19.30 -9.28
CA ASP A 47 -11.57 18.50 -10.41
C ASP A 47 -11.74 17.04 -10.04
N ALA A 48 -11.88 16.15 -11.01
CA ALA A 48 -12.06 14.71 -10.82
C ALA A 48 -10.75 13.95 -10.58
N ASP A 49 -9.59 14.57 -10.74
CA ASP A 49 -8.31 13.93 -10.52
C ASP A 49 -8.10 13.61 -9.04
N PHE A 50 -7.40 12.52 -8.75
CA PHE A 50 -7.06 12.15 -7.39
C PHE A 50 -6.15 13.20 -6.74
N THR A 51 -6.41 13.49 -5.48
CA THR A 51 -5.49 14.27 -4.64
C THR A 51 -4.36 13.37 -4.11
N PRO A 52 -3.21 13.94 -3.69
CA PRO A 52 -2.14 13.15 -3.07
C PRO A 52 -2.59 12.35 -1.84
N VAL A 53 -3.48 12.91 -1.02
CA VAL A 53 -4.04 12.22 0.16
C VAL A 53 -4.90 11.02 -0.24
N GLU A 54 -5.75 11.17 -1.25
CA GLU A 54 -6.54 10.07 -1.80
C GLU A 54 -5.65 8.98 -2.39
N LEU A 55 -4.55 9.33 -3.03
CA LEU A 55 -3.58 8.37 -3.54
C LEU A 55 -2.85 7.60 -2.43
N LEU A 56 -2.56 8.25 -1.30
CA LEU A 56 -2.02 7.56 -0.12
C LEU A 56 -3.01 6.53 0.40
N LEU A 57 -4.27 6.91 0.55
CA LEU A 57 -5.33 5.99 0.99
C LEU A 57 -5.53 4.85 -0.02
N ALA A 58 -5.57 5.15 -1.31
CA ALA A 58 -5.66 4.14 -2.37
C ALA A 58 -4.46 3.18 -2.38
N ALA A 59 -3.26 3.67 -2.11
CA ALA A 59 -2.07 2.85 -2.01
C ALA A 59 -2.13 1.89 -0.81
N ILE A 60 -2.62 2.34 0.35
CA ILE A 60 -2.83 1.50 1.53
C ILE A 60 -3.83 0.39 1.22
N ALA A 61 -5.00 0.75 0.70
CA ALA A 61 -6.05 -0.20 0.36
C ALA A 61 -5.60 -1.17 -0.74
N GLY A 62 -5.01 -0.68 -1.82
CA GLY A 62 -4.57 -1.49 -2.95
C GLY A 62 -3.47 -2.48 -2.58
N CYS A 63 -2.50 -2.07 -1.78
CA CYS A 63 -1.42 -2.94 -1.33
C CYS A 63 -1.95 -4.10 -0.47
N THR A 64 -2.81 -3.80 0.50
CA THR A 64 -3.44 -4.81 1.35
C THR A 64 -4.41 -5.70 0.55
N ALA A 65 -5.18 -5.12 -0.36
CA ALA A 65 -6.10 -5.88 -1.22
C ALA A 65 -5.36 -6.93 -2.06
N ILE A 66 -4.23 -6.56 -2.66
CA ILE A 66 -3.41 -7.50 -3.45
C ILE A 66 -2.93 -8.67 -2.59
N ASP A 67 -2.45 -8.42 -1.38
CA ASP A 67 -2.01 -9.48 -0.47
C ASP A 67 -3.16 -10.43 -0.08
N VAL A 68 -4.31 -9.86 0.29
CA VAL A 68 -5.50 -10.62 0.70
C VAL A 68 -6.02 -11.46 -0.47
N ASP A 69 -6.08 -10.89 -1.66
CA ASP A 69 -6.50 -11.59 -2.88
C ASP A 69 -5.57 -12.78 -3.17
N ILE A 70 -4.26 -12.57 -3.17
CA ILE A 70 -3.28 -13.66 -3.38
C ILE A 70 -3.46 -14.78 -2.36
N LEU A 71 -3.70 -14.46 -1.10
CA LEU A 71 -3.83 -15.47 -0.04
C LEU A 71 -5.14 -16.24 -0.11
N THR A 72 -6.25 -15.56 -0.39
CA THR A 72 -7.58 -16.19 -0.38
C THR A 72 -7.92 -16.88 -1.69
N SER A 73 -7.52 -16.33 -2.84
CA SER A 73 -7.83 -16.89 -4.17
C SER A 73 -7.19 -18.26 -4.42
N ARG A 74 -6.18 -18.63 -3.65
CA ARG A 74 -5.63 -19.99 -3.64
C ARG A 74 -6.63 -21.06 -3.18
N ARG A 75 -7.71 -20.67 -2.51
CA ARG A 75 -8.79 -21.54 -2.05
C ARG A 75 -10.00 -21.45 -2.97
N ALA A 76 -10.42 -20.26 -3.31
CA ALA A 76 -11.46 -19.94 -4.28
C ALA A 76 -11.33 -18.50 -4.75
N GLU A 77 -11.61 -18.28 -6.04
CA GLU A 77 -11.78 -16.92 -6.55
C GLU A 77 -12.98 -16.25 -5.87
N PRO A 78 -12.88 -14.99 -5.48
CA PRO A 78 -14.00 -14.28 -4.89
C PRO A 78 -15.09 -13.98 -5.93
N ASP A 79 -16.35 -13.99 -5.51
CA ASP A 79 -17.48 -13.52 -6.32
C ASP A 79 -17.52 -11.99 -6.38
N SER A 80 -17.14 -11.34 -5.28
CA SER A 80 -16.95 -9.89 -5.19
C SER A 80 -15.81 -9.56 -4.24
N PHE A 81 -15.12 -8.45 -4.52
CA PHE A 81 -14.00 -7.98 -3.69
C PHE A 81 -13.98 -6.45 -3.72
N ASP A 82 -14.48 -5.84 -2.66
CA ASP A 82 -14.54 -4.40 -2.50
C ASP A 82 -13.79 -3.98 -1.25
N VAL A 83 -13.06 -2.89 -1.35
CA VAL A 83 -12.30 -2.32 -0.23
C VAL A 83 -12.57 -0.83 -0.15
N ASP A 84 -13.03 -0.38 0.99
CA ASP A 84 -13.11 1.04 1.31
C ASP A 84 -11.99 1.42 2.27
N VAL A 85 -11.47 2.62 2.09
CA VAL A 85 -10.44 3.19 2.95
C VAL A 85 -10.80 4.63 3.27
N SER A 86 -10.65 4.99 4.52
CA SER A 86 -10.92 6.35 5.00
C SER A 86 -9.89 6.77 6.04
N GLY A 87 -9.82 8.07 6.30
CA GLY A 87 -8.98 8.65 7.34
C GLY A 87 -9.35 10.10 7.54
N ASP A 88 -9.11 10.62 8.72
CA ASP A 88 -9.40 12.00 9.09
C ASP A 88 -8.18 12.89 8.86
N LYS A 89 -8.35 13.95 8.06
CA LYS A 89 -7.34 14.97 7.90
C LYS A 89 -7.44 15.96 9.07
N VAL A 90 -6.37 16.06 9.84
CA VAL A 90 -6.27 16.97 10.97
C VAL A 90 -5.13 17.97 10.77
N ARG A 91 -5.23 19.07 11.48
CA ARG A 91 -4.18 20.09 11.58
C ARG A 91 -3.97 20.42 13.06
N ASP A 92 -2.77 20.17 13.54
CA ASP A 92 -2.38 20.41 14.92
C ASP A 92 -0.93 20.90 15.02
N ALA A 93 -0.31 20.75 16.20
CA ALA A 93 1.06 21.16 16.45
C ALA A 93 2.10 20.42 15.57
N ASP A 94 1.77 19.20 15.10
CA ASP A 94 2.61 18.43 14.19
C ASP A 94 2.35 18.74 12.70
N GLY A 95 1.42 19.66 12.42
CA GLY A 95 1.06 20.07 11.07
C GLY A 95 -0.16 19.33 10.51
N ASN A 96 -0.29 19.32 9.19
CA ASN A 96 -1.38 18.61 8.51
C ASN A 96 -0.99 17.13 8.36
N HIS A 97 -1.85 16.22 8.82
CA HIS A 97 -1.66 14.78 8.66
C HIS A 97 -2.98 14.02 8.72
N LEU A 98 -2.94 12.73 8.43
CA LEU A 98 -4.09 11.84 8.58
C LEU A 98 -4.01 11.09 9.91
N THR A 99 -5.17 10.89 10.52
CA THR A 99 -5.37 10.01 11.68
C THR A 99 -6.52 9.07 11.42
N GLY A 100 -6.64 8.01 12.22
CA GLY A 100 -7.78 7.10 12.17
C GLY A 100 -7.96 6.45 10.80
N ILE A 101 -6.87 6.02 10.17
CA ILE A 101 -6.97 5.33 8.87
C ILE A 101 -7.58 3.95 9.09
N GLU A 102 -8.70 3.71 8.44
CA GLU A 102 -9.42 2.45 8.47
C GLU A 102 -9.56 1.86 7.07
N VAL A 103 -9.40 0.55 6.98
CA VAL A 103 -9.58 -0.21 5.72
C VAL A 103 -10.62 -1.29 5.97
N GLU A 104 -11.70 -1.26 5.22
CA GLU A 104 -12.81 -2.20 5.32
C GLU A 104 -12.88 -3.08 4.08
N PHE A 105 -12.94 -4.40 4.30
CA PHE A 105 -13.05 -5.40 3.24
C PHE A 105 -14.46 -5.96 3.18
N ARG A 106 -15.06 -5.96 1.99
CA ARG A 106 -16.28 -6.70 1.67
C ARG A 106 -15.95 -7.71 0.58
N VAL A 107 -15.75 -8.95 0.99
CA VAL A 107 -15.36 -10.03 0.08
C VAL A 107 -16.34 -11.17 0.20
N THR A 108 -16.88 -11.61 -0.92
CA THR A 108 -17.78 -12.78 -0.98
C THR A 108 -17.10 -13.90 -1.78
N PHE A 109 -17.35 -15.11 -1.34
CA PHE A 109 -16.81 -16.31 -1.98
C PHE A 109 -17.94 -17.27 -2.37
N PRO A 110 -17.74 -18.09 -3.42
CA PRO A 110 -18.75 -19.05 -3.83
C PRO A 110 -19.05 -20.08 -2.73
N GLU A 111 -20.20 -20.71 -2.83
CA GLU A 111 -20.55 -21.83 -1.97
C GLU A 111 -19.63 -23.03 -2.26
N GLY A 112 -19.45 -23.88 -1.24
CA GLY A 112 -18.66 -25.08 -1.33
C GLY A 112 -17.36 -25.03 -0.55
N GLU A 113 -16.63 -26.12 -0.54
CA GLU A 113 -15.45 -26.32 0.30
C GLU A 113 -14.35 -25.26 0.09
N GLY A 114 -14.08 -24.90 -1.16
CA GLY A 114 -13.07 -23.89 -1.49
C GLY A 114 -13.46 -22.50 -0.98
N GLY A 115 -14.71 -22.09 -1.22
CA GLY A 115 -15.25 -20.81 -0.74
C GLY A 115 -15.30 -20.74 0.78
N ASP A 116 -15.67 -21.84 1.44
CA ASP A 116 -15.69 -21.91 2.92
C ASP A 116 -14.28 -21.74 3.50
N LYS A 117 -13.28 -22.38 2.89
CA LYS A 117 -11.88 -22.24 3.27
C LYS A 117 -11.36 -20.82 3.04
N ALA A 118 -11.70 -20.21 1.90
CA ALA A 118 -11.33 -18.83 1.61
C ALA A 118 -11.93 -17.85 2.61
N ARG A 119 -13.23 -18.02 2.90
CA ARG A 119 -13.96 -17.21 3.88
C ARG A 119 -13.37 -17.33 5.29
N ALA A 120 -13.03 -18.54 5.70
CA ALA A 120 -12.39 -18.79 6.99
C ALA A 120 -10.98 -18.19 7.09
N LEU A 121 -10.25 -18.12 5.96
CA LEU A 121 -8.90 -17.56 5.90
C LEU A 121 -8.90 -16.03 5.88
N LEU A 122 -9.97 -15.37 5.43
CA LEU A 122 -10.02 -13.93 5.19
C LEU A 122 -9.54 -13.07 6.39
N PRO A 123 -9.99 -13.28 7.62
CA PRO A 123 -9.50 -12.49 8.75
C PRO A 123 -8.00 -12.61 8.97
N GLN A 124 -7.46 -13.82 8.86
CA GLN A 124 -6.02 -14.07 9.02
C GLN A 124 -5.22 -13.47 7.87
N ALA A 125 -5.74 -13.50 6.63
CA ALA A 125 -5.10 -12.88 5.48
C ALA A 125 -4.97 -11.36 5.65
N ILE A 126 -6.02 -10.71 6.14
CA ILE A 126 -6.02 -9.26 6.46
C ILE A 126 -4.97 -8.95 7.52
N THR A 127 -4.96 -9.68 8.64
CA THR A 127 -3.98 -9.50 9.72
C THR A 127 -2.55 -9.73 9.22
N THR A 128 -2.32 -10.77 8.44
CA THR A 128 -0.99 -11.08 7.89
C THR A 128 -0.50 -9.97 6.95
N SER A 129 -1.38 -9.45 6.08
CA SER A 129 -1.05 -8.31 5.22
C SER A 129 -0.65 -7.10 6.07
N HIS A 130 -1.48 -6.72 7.03
CA HIS A 130 -1.23 -5.55 7.89
C HIS A 130 0.08 -5.67 8.67
N ASP A 131 0.34 -6.81 9.28
CA ASP A 131 1.47 -6.98 10.19
C ASP A 131 2.80 -7.24 9.48
N ARG A 132 2.78 -7.79 8.26
CA ARG A 132 3.99 -8.33 7.62
C ARG A 132 4.18 -7.98 6.15
N LEU A 133 3.13 -8.04 5.32
CA LEU A 133 3.28 -8.08 3.87
C LEU A 133 3.10 -6.71 3.21
N CYS A 134 2.13 -5.93 3.64
CA CYS A 134 1.80 -4.64 3.02
C CYS A 134 2.90 -3.61 3.24
N THR A 135 3.74 -3.43 2.23
CA THR A 135 4.83 -2.43 2.27
C THR A 135 4.32 -1.04 2.58
N VAL A 136 3.19 -0.63 1.99
CA VAL A 136 2.61 0.70 2.18
C VAL A 136 2.16 0.90 3.63
N SER A 137 1.32 0.01 4.17
CA SER A 137 0.85 0.09 5.56
C SER A 137 2.01 0.02 6.54
N ARG A 138 2.97 -0.88 6.32
CA ARG A 138 4.15 -1.00 7.17
C ARG A 138 4.99 0.28 7.17
N THR A 139 5.17 0.90 6.00
CA THR A 139 5.90 2.16 5.88
C THR A 139 5.22 3.28 6.67
N VAL A 140 3.89 3.39 6.56
CA VAL A 140 3.11 4.39 7.32
C VAL A 140 3.19 4.13 8.83
N THR A 141 3.00 2.89 9.25
CA THR A 141 2.98 2.51 10.67
C THR A 141 4.35 2.66 11.34
N LEU A 142 5.43 2.27 10.65
CA LEU A 142 6.79 2.38 11.17
C LEU A 142 7.33 3.81 11.12
N GLY A 143 6.80 4.62 10.21
CA GLY A 143 7.34 5.91 9.86
C GLY A 143 8.63 5.79 9.04
N ALA A 144 8.71 6.46 7.91
CA ALA A 144 9.91 6.54 7.10
C ALA A 144 10.38 7.99 7.04
N ASP A 145 11.69 8.19 7.13
CA ASP A 145 12.27 9.52 6.94
C ASP A 145 12.08 9.98 5.50
N VAL A 146 11.61 11.20 5.34
CA VAL A 146 11.43 11.83 4.03
C VAL A 146 12.41 12.99 3.92
N THR A 147 13.34 12.87 2.97
CA THR A 147 14.33 13.92 2.69
C THR A 147 13.95 14.66 1.42
N MET A 148 13.93 15.98 1.49
CA MET A 148 13.63 16.85 0.37
C MET A 148 14.77 17.81 0.09
N ARG A 149 15.10 18.01 -1.20
CA ARG A 149 16.13 18.96 -1.63
C ARG A 149 15.85 19.49 -3.02
N ALA A 150 16.23 20.73 -3.27
CA ALA A 150 16.33 21.26 -4.63
C ALA A 150 17.62 20.77 -5.27
N VAL A 151 17.58 20.54 -6.57
CA VAL A 151 18.77 20.25 -7.40
C VAL A 151 18.76 21.22 -8.59
N ASP A 152 19.95 21.67 -9.01
CA ASP A 152 20.15 22.55 -10.15
C ASP A 152 20.07 21.78 -11.47
#